data_12d3b5802981c038c4ba71efcee76c1d
#
_entry.id   12d3b5802981c038c4ba71efcee76c1d
#
_cell.length_a   1.000
_cell.length_b   1.000
_cell.length_c   1.000
_cell.angle_alpha   90.00
_cell.angle_beta   90.00
_cell.angle_gamma   90.00
#
_symmetry.space_group_name_H-M   'P 1'
#
loop_
_entity.id
_entity.type
_entity.pdbx_description
1 polymer ?
#
loop_
_entity_poly.entity_id
_entity_poly.type
_entity_poly.pdbx_seq_one_letter_code
_entity_poly.pdbx_strand_id
1 'polypeptide(L)'
;IRVNYQPVGSGAGIKQFTEGLVQFGASDAAMTDEQIAQVKSGVVLLPMTAGSIVLAYNLPGVDVLKLSRAAYVDVFLGKITKWSDPAIAAANPGVKLPDTPITVVTRSDGSGTTYVFTNHLAAVSEAWKSGPGVGTSVQFPVGVGGKGNAGVTALVKQTPGAIGYVEFG
;
A
#
# COMPACT_ATOMS: atom_id res chain seq x y z
N ILE A 1 -28.22 -12.67 13.02
CA ILE A 1 -27.87 -11.26 12.80
C ILE A 1 -27.46 -11.11 11.33
N ARG A 2 -28.00 -10.12 10.65
CA ARG A 2 -27.63 -9.80 9.27
C ARG A 2 -26.72 -8.59 9.29
N VAL A 3 -25.50 -8.70 8.71
CA VAL A 3 -24.54 -7.62 8.60
C VAL A 3 -24.50 -7.15 7.15
N ASN A 4 -24.66 -5.85 6.91
CA ASN A 4 -24.47 -5.21 5.61
C ASN A 4 -23.09 -4.52 5.63
N TYR A 5 -22.07 -5.21 5.14
CA TYR A 5 -20.69 -4.71 5.10
C TYR A 5 -20.35 -4.10 3.75
N GLN A 6 -19.74 -2.90 3.77
CA GLN A 6 -19.29 -2.18 2.59
C GLN A 6 -17.76 -2.03 2.61
N PRO A 7 -17.02 -2.66 1.69
CA PRO A 7 -15.55 -2.59 1.64
C PRO A 7 -15.10 -1.28 0.99
N VAL A 8 -15.09 -0.19 1.76
CA VAL A 8 -14.80 1.17 1.26
C VAL A 8 -13.39 1.67 1.57
N GLY A 9 -12.56 0.86 2.23
CA GLY A 9 -11.22 1.21 2.71
C GLY A 9 -11.23 1.92 4.07
N SER A 10 -10.09 1.87 4.77
CA SER A 10 -9.95 2.33 6.16
C SER A 10 -10.30 3.81 6.32
N GLY A 11 -9.89 4.68 5.39
CA GLY A 11 -10.18 6.11 5.48
C GLY A 11 -11.69 6.41 5.47
N ALA A 12 -12.44 5.83 4.54
CA ALA A 12 -13.89 6.00 4.48
C ALA A 12 -14.59 5.28 5.65
N GLY A 13 -14.10 4.12 6.09
CA GLY A 13 -14.61 3.39 7.24
C GLY A 13 -14.53 4.20 8.52
N ILE A 14 -13.37 4.79 8.83
CA ILE A 14 -13.17 5.68 9.99
C ILE A 14 -14.11 6.90 9.89
N LYS A 15 -14.18 7.54 8.72
CA LYS A 15 -15.05 8.70 8.51
C LYS A 15 -16.52 8.38 8.78
N GLN A 16 -17.05 7.32 8.19
CA GLN A 16 -18.45 6.91 8.38
C GLN A 16 -18.76 6.55 9.83
N PHE A 17 -17.81 5.92 10.53
CA PHE A 17 -17.95 5.61 11.96
C PHE A 17 -17.96 6.89 12.80
N THR A 18 -17.05 7.82 12.55
CA THR A 18 -16.99 9.11 13.25
C THR A 18 -18.27 9.93 13.08
N GLU A 19 -18.86 9.90 11.86
CA GLU A 19 -20.13 10.57 11.54
C GLU A 19 -21.36 9.82 12.07
N GLY A 20 -21.20 8.65 12.68
CA GLY A 20 -22.31 7.85 13.23
C GLY A 20 -23.20 7.19 12.16
N LEU A 21 -22.71 7.06 10.94
CA LEU A 21 -23.46 6.46 9.82
C LEU A 21 -23.45 4.92 9.84
N VAL A 22 -22.54 4.33 10.61
CA VAL A 22 -22.40 2.87 10.75
C VAL A 22 -22.20 2.50 12.23
N GLN A 23 -22.56 1.26 12.59
CA GLN A 23 -22.44 0.75 13.97
C GLN A 23 -21.02 0.29 14.31
N PHE A 24 -20.23 -0.08 13.31
CA PHE A 24 -18.82 -0.42 13.46
C PHE A 24 -18.07 -0.11 12.17
N GLY A 25 -16.76 0.11 12.29
CA GLY A 25 -15.83 0.22 11.16
C GLY A 25 -14.70 -0.79 11.28
N ALA A 26 -14.20 -1.28 10.16
CA ALA A 26 -12.96 -2.05 10.09
C ALA A 26 -11.85 -1.20 9.49
N SER A 27 -10.65 -1.27 10.07
CA SER A 27 -9.50 -0.48 9.62
C SER A 27 -8.20 -1.20 9.96
N ASP A 28 -7.21 -1.14 9.06
CA ASP A 28 -5.83 -1.59 9.33
C ASP A 28 -5.00 -0.49 10.01
N ALA A 29 -5.53 0.74 10.08
CA ALA A 29 -4.95 1.84 10.84
C ALA A 29 -5.81 2.13 12.07
N ALA A 30 -5.20 2.16 13.25
CA ALA A 30 -5.90 2.61 14.45
C ALA A 30 -6.37 4.07 14.27
N MET A 31 -7.49 4.43 14.86
CA MET A 31 -7.92 5.83 14.95
C MET A 31 -6.94 6.61 15.81
N THR A 32 -6.64 7.84 15.41
CA THR A 32 -5.84 8.77 16.23
C THR A 32 -6.66 9.31 17.40
N ASP A 33 -5.99 9.87 18.41
CA ASP A 33 -6.68 10.47 19.57
C ASP A 33 -7.63 11.60 19.14
N GLU A 34 -7.25 12.38 18.09
CA GLU A 34 -8.10 13.44 17.55
C GLU A 34 -9.35 12.86 16.86
N GLN A 35 -9.23 11.73 16.16
CA GLN A 35 -10.37 11.05 15.54
C GLN A 35 -11.29 10.45 16.61
N ILE A 36 -10.71 9.83 17.64
CA ILE A 36 -11.46 9.26 18.78
C ILE A 36 -12.25 10.36 19.50
N ALA A 37 -11.64 11.52 19.74
CA ALA A 37 -12.29 12.65 20.40
C ALA A 37 -13.52 13.20 19.66
N GLN A 38 -13.63 12.95 18.33
CA GLN A 38 -14.78 13.37 17.54
C GLN A 38 -15.99 12.43 17.67
N VAL A 39 -15.81 11.23 18.21
CA VAL A 39 -16.89 10.24 18.36
C VAL A 39 -17.60 10.42 19.69
N LYS A 40 -18.77 11.06 19.68
CA LYS A 40 -19.54 11.41 20.89
C LYS A 40 -19.89 10.21 21.78
N SER A 41 -20.10 9.05 21.19
CA SER A 41 -20.44 7.79 21.89
C SER A 41 -19.23 7.06 22.47
N GLY A 42 -18.02 7.56 22.22
CA GLY A 42 -16.77 6.87 22.53
C GLY A 42 -16.39 5.81 21.49
N VAL A 43 -15.18 5.31 21.61
CA VAL A 43 -14.60 4.30 20.69
C VAL A 43 -13.97 3.18 21.50
N VAL A 44 -14.17 1.96 21.03
CA VAL A 44 -13.41 0.78 21.47
C VAL A 44 -12.69 0.22 20.26
N LEU A 45 -11.36 0.12 20.32
CA LEU A 45 -10.54 -0.49 19.29
C LEU A 45 -10.29 -1.96 19.66
N LEU A 46 -10.74 -2.87 18.81
CA LEU A 46 -10.61 -4.31 19.01
C LEU A 46 -9.73 -4.91 17.92
N PRO A 47 -8.57 -5.52 18.27
CA PRO A 47 -7.79 -6.27 17.28
C PRO A 47 -8.54 -7.57 16.95
N MET A 48 -8.93 -7.73 15.67
CA MET A 48 -9.75 -8.87 15.21
C MET A 48 -8.95 -9.88 14.41
N THR A 49 -7.97 -9.41 13.61
CA THR A 49 -7.17 -10.24 12.73
C THR A 49 -5.84 -9.55 12.41
N ALA A 50 -4.91 -10.29 11.86
CA ALA A 50 -3.68 -9.75 11.31
C ALA A 50 -3.55 -10.16 9.85
N GLY A 51 -3.07 -9.26 9.02
CA GLY A 51 -2.74 -9.50 7.62
C GLY A 51 -1.30 -9.08 7.32
N SER A 52 -0.84 -9.38 6.13
CA SER A 52 0.46 -8.96 5.64
C SER A 52 0.33 -8.14 4.36
N ILE A 53 1.18 -7.13 4.20
CA ILE A 53 1.29 -6.37 2.97
C ILE A 53 2.41 -6.95 2.14
N VAL A 54 2.12 -7.23 0.87
CA VAL A 54 3.07 -7.79 -0.09
C VAL A 54 3.21 -6.89 -1.30
N LEU A 55 4.37 -7.00 -1.97
CA LEU A 55 4.57 -6.39 -3.29
C LEU A 55 4.13 -7.37 -4.36
N ALA A 56 3.10 -6.99 -5.12
CA ALA A 56 2.65 -7.70 -6.31
C ALA A 56 3.31 -7.08 -7.54
N TYR A 57 3.83 -7.91 -8.44
CA TYR A 57 4.46 -7.44 -9.68
C TYR A 57 4.01 -8.27 -10.88
N ASN A 58 4.14 -7.68 -12.06
CA ASN A 58 3.89 -8.35 -13.34
C ASN A 58 5.15 -8.23 -14.22
N LEU A 59 6.01 -9.21 -14.12
CA LEU A 59 7.28 -9.25 -14.86
C LEU A 59 7.41 -10.58 -15.61
N PRO A 60 6.94 -10.66 -16.87
CA PRO A 60 6.96 -11.90 -17.63
C PRO A 60 8.36 -12.53 -17.71
N GLY A 61 8.45 -13.81 -17.41
CA GLY A 61 9.71 -14.58 -17.41
C GLY A 61 10.53 -14.43 -16.11
N VAL A 62 10.01 -13.77 -15.08
CA VAL A 62 10.64 -13.66 -13.76
C VAL A 62 9.68 -14.17 -12.69
N ASP A 63 9.80 -15.44 -12.32
CA ASP A 63 8.90 -16.06 -11.33
C ASP A 63 9.25 -15.67 -9.89
N VAL A 64 10.53 -15.45 -9.60
CA VAL A 64 11.00 -15.04 -8.28
C VAL A 64 11.86 -13.80 -8.41
N LEU A 65 11.42 -12.72 -7.78
CA LEU A 65 12.12 -11.46 -7.73
C LEU A 65 12.52 -11.14 -6.28
N LYS A 66 13.78 -10.79 -6.07
CA LYS A 66 14.29 -10.30 -4.78
C LYS A 66 14.53 -8.80 -4.87
N LEU A 67 14.00 -8.05 -3.92
CA LEU A 67 14.25 -6.62 -3.81
C LEU A 67 14.87 -6.32 -2.43
N SER A 68 16.00 -5.64 -2.42
CA SER A 68 16.54 -5.09 -1.19
C SER A 68 15.63 -3.96 -0.67
N ARG A 69 15.72 -3.64 0.63
CA ARG A 69 14.96 -2.53 1.23
C ARG A 69 15.21 -1.21 0.49
N ALA A 70 16.46 -0.91 0.18
CA ALA A 70 16.81 0.27 -0.58
C ALA A 70 16.18 0.26 -1.99
N ALA A 71 16.23 -0.87 -2.70
CA ALA A 71 15.73 -0.97 -4.06
C ALA A 71 14.21 -0.72 -4.15
N TYR A 72 13.39 -1.39 -3.31
CA TYR A 72 11.95 -1.12 -3.40
C TYR A 72 11.56 0.28 -2.92
N VAL A 73 12.25 0.84 -1.91
CA VAL A 73 12.04 2.24 -1.53
C VAL A 73 12.32 3.17 -2.70
N ASP A 74 13.46 3.00 -3.38
CA ASP A 74 13.85 3.84 -4.51
C ASP A 74 12.95 3.64 -5.74
N VAL A 75 12.34 2.46 -5.92
CA VAL A 75 11.27 2.25 -6.92
C VAL A 75 10.06 3.13 -6.59
N PHE A 76 9.56 3.11 -5.36
CA PHE A 76 8.39 3.92 -4.97
C PHE A 76 8.70 5.41 -4.84
N LEU A 77 9.98 5.80 -4.68
CA LEU A 77 10.44 7.17 -4.79
C LEU A 77 10.65 7.63 -6.25
N GLY A 78 10.53 6.73 -7.22
CA GLY A 78 10.76 7.02 -8.64
C GLY A 78 12.23 7.22 -9.03
N LYS A 79 13.18 6.82 -8.17
CA LYS A 79 14.62 6.88 -8.45
C LYS A 79 15.07 5.69 -9.32
N ILE A 80 14.52 4.51 -9.06
CA ILE A 80 14.70 3.33 -9.91
C ILE A 80 13.49 3.22 -10.83
N THR A 81 13.72 3.33 -12.12
CA THR A 81 12.66 3.41 -13.15
C THR A 81 12.62 2.24 -14.11
N LYS A 82 13.59 1.32 -14.04
CA LYS A 82 13.70 0.15 -14.90
C LYS A 82 14.00 -1.11 -14.09
N TRP A 83 13.47 -2.24 -14.54
CA TRP A 83 13.73 -3.54 -13.90
C TRP A 83 15.17 -4.02 -14.07
N SER A 84 15.88 -3.58 -15.12
CA SER A 84 17.29 -3.87 -15.36
C SER A 84 18.26 -3.05 -14.47
N ASP A 85 17.76 -2.22 -13.58
CA ASP A 85 18.60 -1.39 -12.71
C ASP A 85 19.62 -2.23 -11.91
N PRO A 86 20.90 -1.82 -11.85
CA PRO A 86 21.94 -2.54 -11.12
C PRO A 86 21.61 -2.86 -9.65
N ALA A 87 20.86 -1.99 -8.98
CA ALA A 87 20.45 -2.23 -7.58
C ALA A 87 19.45 -3.40 -7.45
N ILE A 88 18.63 -3.64 -8.48
CA ILE A 88 17.74 -4.81 -8.55
C ILE A 88 18.55 -6.03 -9.01
N ALA A 89 19.38 -5.89 -10.04
CA ALA A 89 20.18 -6.98 -10.60
C ALA A 89 21.11 -7.61 -9.54
N ALA A 90 21.71 -6.82 -8.68
CA ALA A 90 22.60 -7.28 -7.61
C ALA A 90 21.92 -8.27 -6.64
N ALA A 91 20.62 -8.15 -6.40
CA ALA A 91 19.84 -9.06 -5.55
C ALA A 91 19.35 -10.31 -6.29
N ASN A 92 19.50 -10.36 -7.63
CA ASN A 92 18.96 -11.40 -8.50
C ASN A 92 20.05 -12.00 -9.42
N PRO A 93 21.14 -12.55 -8.88
CA PRO A 93 22.21 -13.11 -9.69
C PRO A 93 21.68 -14.26 -10.57
N GLY A 94 22.03 -14.23 -11.85
CA GLY A 94 21.61 -15.24 -12.83
C GLY A 94 20.19 -15.05 -13.40
N VAL A 95 19.40 -14.09 -12.88
CA VAL A 95 18.08 -13.75 -13.44
C VAL A 95 18.27 -12.71 -14.54
N LYS A 96 17.76 -12.99 -15.74
CA LYS A 96 17.73 -12.03 -16.84
C LYS A 96 16.57 -11.05 -16.63
N LEU A 97 16.86 -9.93 -15.98
CA LEU A 97 15.88 -8.85 -15.80
C LEU A 97 15.67 -8.10 -17.13
N PRO A 98 14.42 -7.83 -17.53
CA PRO A 98 14.16 -7.10 -18.77
C PRO A 98 14.46 -5.60 -18.62
N ASP A 99 14.85 -4.93 -19.71
CA ASP A 99 15.00 -3.46 -19.75
C ASP A 99 13.63 -2.78 -19.95
N THR A 100 12.68 -3.13 -19.09
CA THR A 100 11.32 -2.65 -19.12
C THR A 100 11.14 -1.55 -18.06
N PRO A 101 10.45 -0.45 -18.37
CA PRO A 101 10.10 0.55 -17.38
C PRO A 101 9.26 -0.03 -16.24
N ILE A 102 9.47 0.48 -15.04
CA ILE A 102 8.67 0.13 -13.87
C ILE A 102 7.44 1.04 -13.83
N THR A 103 6.24 0.47 -13.81
CA THR A 103 5.00 1.18 -13.53
C THR A 103 4.60 0.93 -12.10
N VAL A 104 4.71 1.95 -11.25
CA VAL A 104 4.27 1.87 -9.86
C VAL A 104 2.75 2.00 -9.80
N VAL A 105 2.11 1.13 -9.04
CA VAL A 105 0.66 1.16 -8.80
C VAL A 105 0.40 1.39 -7.32
N THR A 106 -0.35 2.44 -7.00
CA THR A 106 -0.66 2.87 -5.64
C THR A 106 -2.16 2.84 -5.37
N ARG A 107 -2.59 3.07 -4.14
CA ARG A 107 -4.01 3.23 -3.79
C ARG A 107 -4.49 4.64 -4.10
N SER A 108 -5.66 4.76 -4.71
CA SER A 108 -6.34 6.03 -4.97
C SER A 108 -7.37 6.42 -3.91
N ASP A 109 -7.63 5.55 -2.94
CA ASP A 109 -8.56 5.73 -1.83
C ASP A 109 -7.80 5.84 -0.49
N GLY A 110 -8.47 6.31 0.56
CA GLY A 110 -7.94 6.30 1.92
C GLY A 110 -7.82 4.86 2.44
N SER A 111 -6.60 4.34 2.52
CA SER A 111 -6.28 2.93 2.65
C SER A 111 -5.45 2.62 3.90
N GLY A 112 -5.90 1.65 4.71
CA GLY A 112 -5.10 1.08 5.78
C GLY A 112 -3.88 0.34 5.25
N THR A 113 -3.99 -0.34 4.10
CA THR A 113 -2.86 -0.97 3.40
C THR A 113 -1.79 0.07 3.06
N THR A 114 -2.18 1.26 2.57
CA THR A 114 -1.25 2.38 2.34
C THR A 114 -0.60 2.85 3.64
N TYR A 115 -1.37 2.98 4.73
CA TYR A 115 -0.83 3.37 6.02
C TYR A 115 0.26 2.42 6.50
N VAL A 116 -0.01 1.10 6.51
CA VAL A 116 0.94 0.08 6.93
C VAL A 116 2.19 0.07 6.04
N PHE A 117 2.00 0.13 4.72
CA PHE A 117 3.10 0.15 3.78
C PHE A 117 3.98 1.40 3.91
N THR A 118 3.39 2.59 3.98
CA THR A 118 4.13 3.85 4.13
C THR A 118 4.81 3.97 5.49
N ASN A 119 4.22 3.41 6.55
CA ASN A 119 4.87 3.31 7.86
C ASN A 119 6.13 2.43 7.79
N HIS A 120 6.05 1.29 7.10
CA HIS A 120 7.21 0.45 6.86
C HIS A 120 8.30 1.19 6.04
N LEU A 121 7.92 1.88 4.95
CA LEU A 121 8.87 2.64 4.14
C LEU A 121 9.56 3.75 4.94
N ALA A 122 8.82 4.44 5.80
CA ALA A 122 9.38 5.47 6.70
C ALA A 122 10.32 4.88 7.76
N ALA A 123 10.04 3.67 8.24
CA ALA A 123 10.90 2.99 9.21
C ALA A 123 12.25 2.54 8.61
N VAL A 124 12.31 2.31 7.29
CA VAL A 124 13.52 1.82 6.61
C VAL A 124 14.22 2.87 5.74
N SER A 125 13.63 4.07 5.60
CA SER A 125 14.16 5.15 4.75
C SER A 125 13.86 6.53 5.31
N GLU A 126 14.89 7.28 5.65
CA GLU A 126 14.73 8.68 6.06
C GLU A 126 14.23 9.57 4.92
N ALA A 127 14.65 9.27 3.67
CA ALA A 127 14.16 9.99 2.49
C ALA A 127 12.65 9.81 2.27
N TRP A 128 12.11 8.62 2.59
CA TRP A 128 10.66 8.41 2.57
C TRP A 128 9.98 9.15 3.71
N LYS A 129 10.52 9.03 4.92
CA LYS A 129 9.96 9.62 6.14
C LYS A 129 9.85 11.14 6.06
N SER A 130 10.89 11.80 5.55
CA SER A 130 10.93 13.26 5.39
C SER A 130 10.24 13.78 4.12
N GLY A 131 10.02 12.91 3.14
CA GLY A 131 9.33 13.22 1.88
C GLY A 131 7.85 12.84 1.92
N PRO A 132 7.43 11.71 1.29
CA PRO A 132 6.02 11.31 1.23
C PRO A 132 5.38 11.08 2.60
N GLY A 133 6.14 10.59 3.58
CA GLY A 133 5.68 10.37 4.94
C GLY A 133 4.77 9.14 5.11
N VAL A 134 3.95 9.16 6.17
CA VAL A 134 3.05 8.08 6.58
C VAL A 134 1.62 8.56 6.58
N GLY A 135 0.70 7.75 6.02
CA GLY A 135 -0.72 8.09 6.04
C GLY A 135 -1.57 7.05 5.33
N THR A 136 -2.88 7.12 5.54
CA THR A 136 -3.87 6.36 4.74
C THR A 136 -3.97 6.87 3.29
N SER A 137 -3.47 8.08 3.06
CA SER A 137 -3.30 8.73 1.76
C SER A 137 -2.05 9.59 1.83
N VAL A 138 -1.10 9.39 0.91
CA VAL A 138 0.14 10.16 0.79
C VAL A 138 0.36 10.56 -0.67
N GLN A 139 1.16 11.61 -0.88
CA GLN A 139 1.57 12.00 -2.23
C GLN A 139 2.73 11.11 -2.67
N PHE A 140 2.43 10.05 -3.40
CA PHE A 140 3.47 9.25 -4.04
C PHE A 140 4.15 10.07 -5.15
N PRO A 141 5.50 10.08 -5.23
CA PRO A 141 6.20 10.83 -6.27
C PRO A 141 5.92 10.31 -7.68
N VAL A 142 5.60 9.03 -7.80
CA VAL A 142 5.31 8.33 -9.06
C VAL A 142 4.17 7.34 -8.85
N GLY A 143 3.53 6.95 -9.94
CA GLY A 143 2.55 5.85 -9.94
C GLY A 143 1.18 6.23 -10.48
N VAL A 144 0.39 5.20 -10.69
CA VAL A 144 -1.02 5.29 -11.08
C VAL A 144 -1.90 4.72 -9.98
N GLY A 145 -3.06 5.33 -9.74
CA GLY A 145 -3.95 4.96 -8.64
C GLY A 145 -4.94 3.86 -8.99
N GLY A 146 -5.00 2.80 -8.17
CA GLY A 146 -6.03 1.77 -8.19
C GLY A 146 -6.95 1.85 -6.97
N LYS A 147 -8.25 1.71 -7.15
CA LYS A 147 -9.22 1.75 -6.06
C LYS A 147 -9.29 0.39 -5.34
N GLY A 148 -8.99 0.38 -4.06
CA GLY A 148 -8.96 -0.83 -3.23
C GLY A 148 -7.83 -1.80 -3.63
N ASN A 149 -7.67 -2.89 -2.89
CA ASN A 149 -6.72 -3.95 -3.25
C ASN A 149 -7.05 -4.55 -4.63
N ALA A 150 -8.34 -4.75 -4.93
CA ALA A 150 -8.80 -5.28 -6.22
C ALA A 150 -8.38 -4.39 -7.40
N GLY A 151 -8.49 -3.06 -7.27
CA GLY A 151 -8.07 -2.12 -8.32
C GLY A 151 -6.56 -2.13 -8.54
N VAL A 152 -5.76 -2.17 -7.47
CA VAL A 152 -4.29 -2.31 -7.57
C VAL A 152 -3.92 -3.63 -8.23
N THR A 153 -4.51 -4.75 -7.78
CA THR A 153 -4.26 -6.08 -8.35
C THR A 153 -4.60 -6.14 -9.84
N ALA A 154 -5.74 -5.56 -10.23
CA ALA A 154 -6.16 -5.53 -11.63
C ALA A 154 -5.18 -4.74 -12.50
N LEU A 155 -4.75 -3.56 -12.06
CA LEU A 155 -3.77 -2.73 -12.78
C LEU A 155 -2.41 -3.43 -12.89
N VAL A 156 -1.91 -4.03 -11.81
CA VAL A 156 -0.65 -4.79 -11.85
C VAL A 156 -0.77 -5.96 -12.83
N LYS A 157 -1.85 -6.75 -12.75
CA LYS A 157 -2.06 -7.91 -13.63
C LYS A 157 -2.14 -7.53 -15.11
N GLN A 158 -2.72 -6.38 -15.43
CA GLN A 158 -2.92 -5.93 -16.81
C GLN A 158 -1.72 -5.19 -17.40
N THR A 159 -0.76 -4.74 -16.58
CA THR A 159 0.35 -3.89 -17.01
C THR A 159 1.68 -4.62 -16.86
N PRO A 160 2.27 -5.14 -17.95
CA PRO A 160 3.63 -5.69 -17.90
C PRO A 160 4.63 -4.65 -17.38
N GLY A 161 5.50 -5.05 -16.46
CA GLY A 161 6.42 -4.15 -15.77
C GLY A 161 5.84 -3.41 -14.56
N ALA A 162 4.58 -3.67 -14.20
CA ALA A 162 3.98 -3.02 -13.03
C ALA A 162 4.42 -3.67 -11.70
N ILE A 163 4.44 -2.85 -10.67
CA ILE A 163 4.58 -3.24 -9.26
C ILE A 163 3.63 -2.42 -8.40
N GLY A 164 2.98 -3.06 -7.46
CA GLY A 164 2.11 -2.40 -6.47
C GLY A 164 2.18 -3.09 -5.12
N TYR A 165 1.53 -2.52 -4.12
CA TYR A 165 1.39 -3.13 -2.79
C TYR A 165 -0.07 -3.47 -2.53
N VAL A 166 -0.30 -4.65 -1.97
CA VAL A 166 -1.63 -5.17 -1.65
C VAL A 166 -1.59 -5.95 -0.34
N GLU A 167 -2.74 -6.09 0.28
CA GLU A 167 -2.92 -7.03 1.37
C GLU A 167 -2.97 -8.46 0.79
N PHE A 168 -2.36 -9.41 1.50
CA PHE A 168 -2.20 -10.81 1.05
C PHE A 168 -3.43 -11.67 1.41
N GLY A 169 -4.58 -11.25 1.29
CA GLY A 169 -5.78 -12.01 1.64
C GLY A 169 -6.65 -12.43 0.44
#